data_283efb8078513f4783058473aed5dd35
#
_entry.id   283efb8078513f4783058473aed5dd35
#
_cell.length_a   1.000
_cell.length_b   1.000
_cell.length_c   1.000
_cell.angle_alpha   90.00
_cell.angle_beta   90.00
_cell.angle_gamma   90.00
#
_symmetry.space_group_name_H-M   'P 1'
#
loop_
_entity.id
_entity.type
_entity.pdbx_description
1 polymer ?
#
loop_
_entity_poly.entity_id
_entity_poly.type
_entity_poly.pdbx_seq_one_letter_code
_entity_poly.pdbx_strand_id
1 'polypeptide(L)'
;LKMLAQEDFILKTDQIEDRIAIGDERVVSVKTMLDTAGRPVADIIVDQPRPLKQLVTTTRNIISANALVLTLIALLFVFLMFDRLVLRKIDTLVRNIFSIRQVGAIGKRLPAIGDQDIDRISSEVNFMLEELSESHTRLQHEAFHDHLTGLGNRRLLLNELDNAFQSVKTGSIGHFSLFLMDLDDFKDINDLYGHLAGDHVIKVIAQRLGECARRPDLSVRLGGDEFAVLIRSDRKPDTDLLARRLLDAITRPVIWDGIALGVKASIGIVVADASSDASSNPIDWLRRADIAMYASKNRTKNGYLLFHPDLETIISERKRMERELSRMISEESSEIWMQPVLKQSDASLFALEVLSRWFHPELGEIPPAEFIRIAEETKLIDRLDRSVILRSCARLAPLRLDHPDLHLLINVSALTLLEADFSAFIGEQLRLHAIPDGALMLEVTETVLAGDEALLLKNISAIRELGVRFLIDDFGTGYSSLSRLDALPLDFLKIDGSFLSALDGGQDTICKTIIRMAHSLDMQVIAEGVETATQLQRLADLECDFVQGYHFAKPMNPEQLTAYLLSY
;
A
#
# COMPACT_ATOMS: atom_id res chain seq x y z
N LEU A 1 -91.94 37.15 72.32
CA LEU A 1 -90.69 37.82 71.72
C LEU A 1 -89.41 37.08 72.10
N LYS A 2 -89.29 36.49 73.30
CA LYS A 2 -88.09 35.72 73.65
C LYS A 2 -87.97 34.38 72.90
N MET A 3 -89.03 33.77 72.43
CA MET A 3 -89.05 32.53 71.65
C MET A 3 -88.73 32.77 70.14
N LEU A 4 -89.05 33.98 69.66
CA LEU A 4 -88.76 34.32 68.24
C LEU A 4 -87.31 34.83 68.01
N ALA A 5 -86.56 35.03 69.07
CA ALA A 5 -85.15 35.45 68.94
C ALA A 5 -84.15 34.29 68.68
N GLN A 6 -84.63 33.02 68.65
CA GLN A 6 -83.78 31.83 68.39
C GLN A 6 -83.77 31.32 66.96
N GLU A 7 -84.63 31.87 66.13
CA GLU A 7 -84.68 31.49 64.71
C GLU A 7 -84.42 32.71 63.83
N ASP A 8 -83.16 32.93 63.38
CA ASP A 8 -82.68 33.80 62.27
C ASP A 8 -83.62 34.97 61.81
N PHE A 9 -84.19 35.77 62.74
CA PHE A 9 -84.95 36.93 62.37
C PHE A 9 -84.19 38.23 62.60
N ILE A 10 -84.04 39.01 61.53
CA ILE A 10 -83.52 40.38 61.64
C ILE A 10 -84.64 41.33 61.97
N LEU A 11 -84.72 41.85 63.21
CA LEU A 11 -85.66 42.89 63.66
C LEU A 11 -85.18 44.25 63.14
N LYS A 12 -85.84 44.81 62.12
CA LYS A 12 -85.69 46.24 61.78
C LYS A 12 -86.53 47.10 62.68
N THR A 13 -85.91 47.87 63.58
CA THR A 13 -86.57 48.71 64.61
C THR A 13 -86.50 50.19 64.23
N ASP A 14 -87.29 50.64 63.25
CA ASP A 14 -87.33 52.08 62.96
C ASP A 14 -88.71 52.66 62.68
N GLN A 15 -89.85 52.00 63.06
CA GLN A 15 -91.16 52.62 63.13
C GLN A 15 -91.94 52.01 64.24
N ILE A 16 -92.49 52.85 65.06
CA ILE A 16 -93.08 52.57 66.41
C ILE A 16 -94.38 51.74 66.37
N GLU A 17 -94.93 51.42 65.22
CA GLU A 17 -96.24 50.73 65.12
C GLU A 17 -96.23 49.33 64.50
N ASP A 18 -95.26 48.94 63.64
CA ASP A 18 -95.21 47.59 63.04
C ASP A 18 -93.83 47.01 63.14
N ARG A 19 -93.68 45.90 63.83
CA ARG A 19 -92.40 45.16 63.87
C ARG A 19 -92.42 44.02 62.87
N ILE A 20 -91.51 44.04 61.89
CA ILE A 20 -91.41 43.00 60.88
C ILE A 20 -90.07 42.28 61.06
N ALA A 21 -90.10 41.01 61.31
CA ALA A 21 -88.91 40.14 61.30
C ALA A 21 -88.89 39.33 60.02
N ILE A 22 -87.82 39.44 59.27
CA ILE A 22 -87.63 38.75 57.99
C ILE A 22 -86.60 37.68 58.18
N GLY A 23 -87.08 36.43 58.33
CA GLY A 23 -86.20 35.25 58.30
C GLY A 23 -85.99 34.71 56.89
N ASP A 24 -85.14 33.73 56.75
CA ASP A 24 -84.83 33.10 55.43
C ASP A 24 -86.07 32.36 54.86
N GLU A 25 -86.84 31.72 55.67
CA GLU A 25 -88.03 30.93 55.22
C GLU A 25 -89.41 31.55 55.50
N ARG A 26 -89.50 32.49 56.42
CA ARG A 26 -90.74 33.07 56.87
C ARG A 26 -90.62 34.57 57.13
N VAL A 27 -91.68 35.27 56.98
CA VAL A 27 -91.85 36.68 57.38
C VAL A 27 -92.84 36.74 58.48
N VAL A 28 -92.43 37.24 59.59
CA VAL A 28 -93.31 37.44 60.74
C VAL A 28 -93.56 38.95 60.94
N SER A 29 -94.77 39.39 60.79
CA SER A 29 -95.17 40.77 61.14
C SER A 29 -95.96 40.76 62.41
N VAL A 30 -95.59 41.63 63.34
CA VAL A 30 -96.28 41.80 64.63
C VAL A 30 -96.87 43.18 64.65
N LYS A 31 -98.18 43.25 64.72
CA LYS A 31 -98.94 44.49 64.86
C LYS A 31 -99.54 44.59 66.27
N THR A 32 -99.08 45.55 67.02
CA THR A 32 -99.59 45.75 68.43
C THR A 32 -100.89 46.57 68.38
N MET A 33 -101.92 46.03 68.97
CA MET A 33 -103.18 46.72 69.17
C MET A 33 -103.14 47.50 70.47
N LEU A 34 -103.56 48.78 70.43
CA LEU A 34 -103.58 49.68 71.56
C LEU A 34 -104.99 49.93 72.01
N ASP A 35 -105.22 50.17 73.29
CA ASP A 35 -106.56 50.64 73.87
C ASP A 35 -106.80 52.13 73.54
N THR A 36 -107.95 52.64 73.91
CA THR A 36 -108.31 54.02 73.68
C THR A 36 -107.38 55.05 74.41
N ALA A 37 -106.66 54.59 75.37
CA ALA A 37 -105.63 55.35 76.11
C ALA A 37 -104.22 55.15 75.62
N GLY A 38 -103.94 54.45 74.42
CA GLY A 38 -102.66 54.23 73.80
C GLY A 38 -101.84 53.10 74.48
N ARG A 39 -102.45 52.19 75.24
CA ARG A 39 -101.70 51.10 75.91
C ARG A 39 -101.88 49.80 75.10
N PRO A 40 -100.86 49.03 74.97
CA PRO A 40 -100.88 47.78 74.19
C PRO A 40 -101.81 46.74 74.88
N VAL A 41 -102.75 46.24 74.11
CA VAL A 41 -103.74 45.24 74.61
C VAL A 41 -103.50 43.86 74.02
N ALA A 42 -103.11 43.79 72.78
CA ALA A 42 -102.83 42.52 72.10
C ALA A 42 -101.85 42.69 70.93
N ASP A 43 -101.06 41.71 70.65
CA ASP A 43 -100.24 41.62 69.46
C ASP A 43 -100.86 40.65 68.45
N ILE A 44 -101.07 41.09 67.22
CA ILE A 44 -101.46 40.24 66.11
C ILE A 44 -100.16 39.81 65.39
N ILE A 45 -99.86 38.54 65.46
CA ILE A 45 -98.70 37.98 64.80
C ILE A 45 -99.19 37.32 63.52
N VAL A 46 -98.70 37.81 62.39
CA VAL A 46 -98.92 37.20 61.07
C VAL A 46 -97.68 36.55 60.63
N ASP A 47 -97.64 35.25 60.58
CA ASP A 47 -96.54 34.43 60.15
C ASP A 47 -96.80 33.88 58.74
N GLN A 48 -96.06 34.32 57.74
CA GLN A 48 -96.23 33.92 56.35
C GLN A 48 -94.96 33.21 55.80
N PRO A 49 -95.16 32.03 55.25
CA PRO A 49 -94.00 31.36 54.58
C PRO A 49 -93.52 32.15 53.36
N ARG A 50 -92.23 32.08 53.07
CA ARG A 50 -91.61 32.67 51.88
C ARG A 50 -91.41 31.62 50.76
N PRO A 51 -92.44 31.13 50.13
CA PRO A 51 -92.38 30.07 49.14
C PRO A 51 -91.54 30.48 47.92
N LEU A 52 -91.54 31.76 47.57
CA LEU A 52 -90.77 32.28 46.44
C LEU A 52 -89.21 32.21 46.68
N LYS A 53 -88.77 32.47 47.94
CA LYS A 53 -87.32 32.41 48.23
C LYS A 53 -86.81 30.97 48.17
N GLN A 54 -87.59 30.02 48.71
CA GLN A 54 -87.24 28.58 48.60
C GLN A 54 -87.24 28.11 47.15
N LEU A 55 -88.23 28.51 46.35
CA LEU A 55 -88.34 28.17 44.94
C LEU A 55 -87.11 28.73 44.14
N VAL A 56 -86.75 30.00 44.38
CA VAL A 56 -85.60 30.65 43.72
C VAL A 56 -84.26 29.99 44.06
N THR A 57 -84.06 29.63 45.38
CA THR A 57 -82.83 28.95 45.79
C THR A 57 -82.73 27.55 45.20
N THR A 58 -83.81 26.80 45.21
CA THR A 58 -83.84 25.45 44.61
C THR A 58 -83.61 25.50 43.09
N THR A 59 -84.31 26.41 42.41
CA THR A 59 -84.18 26.61 40.96
C THR A 59 -82.73 27.03 40.59
N ARG A 60 -82.13 27.96 41.37
CA ARG A 60 -80.69 28.37 41.16
C ARG A 60 -79.74 27.20 41.33
N ASN A 61 -79.96 26.38 42.39
CA ASN A 61 -79.11 25.22 42.63
C ASN A 61 -79.24 24.16 41.51
N ILE A 62 -80.47 23.95 41.01
CA ILE A 62 -80.67 23.04 39.84
C ILE A 62 -80.02 23.58 38.59
N ILE A 63 -80.13 24.88 38.29
CA ILE A 63 -79.51 25.51 37.13
C ILE A 63 -77.99 25.42 37.25
N SER A 64 -77.43 25.73 38.45
CA SER A 64 -76.00 25.64 38.70
C SER A 64 -75.46 24.20 38.56
N ALA A 65 -76.17 23.22 39.07
CA ALA A 65 -75.83 21.79 38.94
C ALA A 65 -75.84 21.35 37.46
N ASN A 66 -76.89 21.74 36.72
CA ASN A 66 -76.99 21.43 35.29
C ASN A 66 -75.90 22.11 34.47
N ALA A 67 -75.58 23.36 34.79
CA ALA A 67 -74.48 24.07 34.13
C ALA A 67 -73.11 23.39 34.38
N LEU A 68 -72.88 22.91 35.64
CA LEU A 68 -71.69 22.16 35.98
C LEU A 68 -71.59 20.83 35.18
N VAL A 69 -72.69 20.09 35.13
CA VAL A 69 -72.77 18.82 34.38
C VAL A 69 -72.51 19.05 32.89
N LEU A 70 -73.17 20.06 32.31
CA LEU A 70 -72.93 20.41 30.90
C LEU A 70 -71.51 20.81 30.64
N THR A 71 -70.89 21.57 31.54
CA THR A 71 -69.48 21.95 31.43
C THR A 71 -68.57 20.73 31.49
N LEU A 72 -68.79 19.78 32.40
CA LEU A 72 -68.07 18.54 32.52
C LEU A 72 -68.23 17.67 31.26
N ILE A 73 -69.40 17.56 30.70
CA ILE A 73 -69.69 16.84 29.45
C ILE A 73 -68.91 17.50 28.28
N ALA A 74 -68.96 18.81 28.19
CA ALA A 74 -68.26 19.56 27.16
C ALA A 74 -66.71 19.35 27.25
N LEU A 75 -66.15 19.42 28.49
CA LEU A 75 -64.74 19.15 28.74
C LEU A 75 -64.36 17.69 28.38
N LEU A 76 -65.24 16.74 28.78
CA LEU A 76 -64.99 15.33 28.41
C LEU A 76 -65.05 15.13 26.89
N PHE A 77 -65.99 15.77 26.21
CA PHE A 77 -66.08 15.71 24.74
C PHE A 77 -64.87 16.31 24.07
N VAL A 78 -64.38 17.48 24.50
CA VAL A 78 -63.17 18.11 23.99
C VAL A 78 -61.95 17.22 24.26
N PHE A 79 -61.89 16.64 25.46
CA PHE A 79 -60.78 15.71 25.80
C PHE A 79 -60.78 14.45 24.90
N LEU A 80 -61.93 13.80 24.71
CA LEU A 80 -62.11 12.63 23.86
C LEU A 80 -61.83 12.96 22.39
N MET A 81 -62.21 14.14 21.93
CA MET A 81 -61.94 14.62 20.58
C MET A 81 -60.44 14.88 20.40
N PHE A 82 -59.80 15.51 21.38
CA PHE A 82 -58.34 15.76 21.35
C PHE A 82 -57.51 14.45 21.40
N ASP A 83 -57.92 13.51 22.27
CA ASP A 83 -57.30 12.17 22.31
C ASP A 83 -57.36 11.49 20.94
N ARG A 84 -58.53 11.48 20.32
CA ARG A 84 -58.75 10.77 19.06
C ARG A 84 -58.10 11.46 17.86
N LEU A 85 -58.13 12.77 17.79
CA LEU A 85 -57.61 13.55 16.64
C LEU A 85 -56.11 13.81 16.70
N VAL A 86 -55.54 13.91 17.92
CA VAL A 86 -54.13 14.31 18.07
C VAL A 86 -53.30 13.23 18.76
N LEU A 87 -53.64 12.84 20.00
CA LEU A 87 -52.79 11.98 20.81
C LEU A 87 -52.57 10.59 20.19
N ARG A 88 -53.62 9.95 19.69
CA ARG A 88 -53.50 8.62 19.06
C ARG A 88 -52.67 8.63 17.79
N LYS A 89 -52.73 9.70 17.00
CA LYS A 89 -51.94 9.85 15.78
C LYS A 89 -50.45 10.05 16.11
N ILE A 90 -50.14 10.89 17.10
CA ILE A 90 -48.79 11.08 17.61
C ILE A 90 -48.23 9.77 18.18
N ASP A 91 -49.01 9.05 18.99
CA ASP A 91 -48.59 7.77 19.57
C ASP A 91 -48.28 6.72 18.47
N THR A 92 -49.05 6.71 17.40
CA THR A 92 -48.78 5.85 16.23
C THR A 92 -47.47 6.24 15.51
N LEU A 93 -47.25 7.54 15.31
CA LEU A 93 -46.00 8.05 14.72
C LEU A 93 -44.78 7.66 15.57
N VAL A 94 -44.86 7.91 16.88
CA VAL A 94 -43.78 7.59 17.84
C VAL A 94 -43.50 6.09 17.86
N ARG A 95 -44.54 5.24 17.89
CA ARG A 95 -44.35 3.77 17.83
C ARG A 95 -43.68 3.33 16.53
N ASN A 96 -44.05 3.90 15.40
CA ASN A 96 -43.44 3.59 14.11
C ASN A 96 -41.96 4.01 14.08
N ILE A 97 -41.61 5.19 14.60
CA ILE A 97 -40.23 5.64 14.75
C ILE A 97 -39.44 4.71 15.67
N PHE A 98 -40.02 4.31 16.81
CA PHE A 98 -39.35 3.38 17.73
C PHE A 98 -39.13 2.00 17.12
N SER A 99 -40.07 1.51 16.29
CA SER A 99 -39.93 0.23 15.59
C SER A 99 -38.77 0.24 14.58
N ILE A 100 -38.50 1.37 13.93
CA ILE A 100 -37.35 1.55 13.01
C ILE A 100 -36.05 1.46 13.80
N ARG A 101 -36.00 2.09 14.98
CA ARG A 101 -34.81 2.08 15.83
C ARG A 101 -34.44 0.68 16.38
N GLN A 102 -35.43 -0.10 16.81
CA GLN A 102 -35.19 -1.42 17.43
C GLN A 102 -34.75 -2.49 16.44
N VAL A 103 -35.18 -2.41 15.19
CA VAL A 103 -34.90 -3.44 14.18
C VAL A 103 -33.59 -3.14 13.39
N GLY A 104 -32.98 -1.95 13.59
CA GLY A 104 -31.79 -1.55 12.83
C GLY A 104 -32.03 -1.44 11.31
N ALA A 105 -33.30 -1.51 10.89
CA ALA A 105 -33.70 -1.50 9.50
C ALA A 105 -33.84 -0.05 9.00
N ILE A 106 -32.70 0.55 8.64
CA ILE A 106 -32.62 1.91 8.05
C ILE A 106 -33.44 2.03 6.75
N GLY A 107 -33.88 0.92 6.15
CA GLY A 107 -34.69 0.89 4.93
C GLY A 107 -36.22 0.89 5.15
N LYS A 108 -36.74 0.88 6.41
CA LYS A 108 -38.19 0.99 6.66
C LYS A 108 -38.62 2.45 6.63
N ARG A 109 -39.74 2.72 5.91
CA ARG A 109 -40.34 4.04 5.82
C ARG A 109 -41.57 4.16 6.71
N LEU A 110 -41.82 5.36 7.22
CA LEU A 110 -43.03 5.70 7.94
C LEU A 110 -44.20 5.72 6.97
N PRO A 111 -45.30 4.99 7.27
CA PRO A 111 -46.51 5.04 6.45
C PRO A 111 -47.23 6.40 6.60
N ALA A 112 -47.95 6.80 5.56
CA ALA A 112 -48.91 7.92 5.66
C ALA A 112 -50.06 7.56 6.61
N ILE A 113 -50.44 8.49 7.49
CA ILE A 113 -51.48 8.30 8.51
C ILE A 113 -52.79 8.94 8.04
N GLY A 114 -52.78 9.66 6.92
CA GLY A 114 -53.98 10.29 6.33
C GLY A 114 -54.32 11.66 6.94
N ASP A 115 -53.35 12.34 7.51
CA ASP A 115 -53.46 13.69 8.04
C ASP A 115 -52.35 14.56 7.43
N GLN A 116 -52.72 15.67 6.79
CA GLN A 116 -51.76 16.48 6.00
C GLN A 116 -50.53 16.93 6.80
N ASP A 117 -50.72 17.35 8.05
CA ASP A 117 -49.61 17.86 8.88
C ASP A 117 -48.70 16.72 9.37
N ILE A 118 -49.29 15.60 9.77
CA ILE A 118 -48.54 14.42 10.23
C ILE A 118 -47.89 13.70 9.07
N ASP A 119 -48.53 13.61 7.92
CA ASP A 119 -47.95 13.03 6.70
C ASP A 119 -46.78 13.86 6.18
N ARG A 120 -46.81 15.19 6.37
CA ARG A 120 -45.68 16.07 6.09
C ARG A 120 -44.49 15.76 7.01
N ILE A 121 -44.75 15.59 8.32
CA ILE A 121 -43.69 15.17 9.27
C ILE A 121 -43.14 13.78 8.89
N SER A 122 -44.03 12.84 8.55
CA SER A 122 -43.60 11.49 8.11
C SER A 122 -42.76 11.53 6.85
N SER A 123 -43.08 12.41 5.90
CA SER A 123 -42.31 12.61 4.68
C SER A 123 -40.94 13.19 4.96
N GLU A 124 -40.83 14.18 5.85
CA GLU A 124 -39.58 14.80 6.23
C GLU A 124 -38.65 13.82 6.97
N VAL A 125 -39.23 13.02 7.88
CA VAL A 125 -38.48 11.95 8.56
C VAL A 125 -38.03 10.88 7.57
N ASN A 126 -38.84 10.49 6.60
CA ASN A 126 -38.46 9.54 5.56
C ASN A 126 -37.29 10.08 4.67
N PHE A 127 -37.32 11.37 4.36
CA PHE A 127 -36.22 12.03 3.63
C PHE A 127 -34.91 11.99 4.43
N MET A 128 -34.95 12.34 5.72
CA MET A 128 -33.78 12.22 6.61
C MET A 128 -33.26 10.78 6.72
N LEU A 129 -34.17 9.79 6.80
CA LEU A 129 -33.77 8.38 6.82
C LEU A 129 -33.10 7.93 5.51
N GLU A 130 -33.56 8.47 4.37
CA GLU A 130 -32.93 8.21 3.06
C GLU A 130 -31.54 8.80 2.98
N GLU A 131 -31.37 10.07 3.34
CA GLU A 131 -30.09 10.76 3.39
C GLU A 131 -29.10 10.06 4.36
N LEU A 132 -29.59 9.64 5.53
CA LEU A 132 -28.80 8.86 6.49
C LEU A 132 -28.39 7.50 5.91
N SER A 133 -29.30 6.82 5.21
CA SER A 133 -29.02 5.53 4.56
C SER A 133 -27.99 5.66 3.45
N GLU A 134 -28.11 6.69 2.61
CA GLU A 134 -27.13 6.98 1.56
C GLU A 134 -25.76 7.35 2.14
N SER A 135 -25.75 8.20 3.17
CA SER A 135 -24.51 8.57 3.88
C SER A 135 -23.85 7.36 4.53
N HIS A 136 -24.65 6.50 5.19
CA HIS A 136 -24.13 5.27 5.78
C HIS A 136 -23.54 4.32 4.73
N THR A 137 -24.24 4.13 3.61
CA THR A 137 -23.76 3.30 2.48
C THR A 137 -22.50 3.88 1.87
N ARG A 138 -22.43 5.22 1.72
CA ARG A 138 -21.22 5.90 1.23
C ARG A 138 -20.05 5.71 2.19
N LEU A 139 -20.27 5.93 3.49
CA LEU A 139 -19.22 5.73 4.51
C LEU A 139 -18.75 4.28 4.57
N GLN A 140 -19.64 3.30 4.43
CA GLN A 140 -19.26 1.89 4.32
C GLN A 140 -18.46 1.62 3.06
N HIS A 141 -18.84 2.20 1.92
CA HIS A 141 -18.09 2.05 0.69
C HIS A 141 -16.69 2.66 0.82
N GLU A 142 -16.59 3.89 1.33
CA GLU A 142 -15.29 4.55 1.56
C GLU A 142 -14.40 3.81 2.56
N ALA A 143 -15.00 3.17 3.59
CA ALA A 143 -14.26 2.40 4.58
C ALA A 143 -13.64 1.10 4.03
N PHE A 144 -14.18 0.54 2.93
CA PHE A 144 -13.79 -0.78 2.40
C PHE A 144 -13.30 -0.75 0.94
N HIS A 145 -13.31 0.41 0.26
CA HIS A 145 -12.87 0.52 -1.13
C HIS A 145 -11.79 1.60 -1.30
N ASP A 146 -10.96 1.43 -2.32
CA ASP A 146 -9.95 2.40 -2.74
C ASP A 146 -10.59 3.50 -3.59
N HIS A 147 -10.35 4.74 -3.25
CA HIS A 147 -11.00 5.91 -3.89
C HIS A 147 -10.56 6.16 -5.34
N LEU A 148 -9.33 5.75 -5.71
CA LEU A 148 -8.79 5.95 -7.06
C LEU A 148 -9.34 4.92 -8.05
N THR A 149 -9.45 3.67 -7.61
CA THR A 149 -9.75 2.51 -8.47
C THR A 149 -11.15 1.95 -8.29
N GLY A 150 -11.80 2.20 -7.17
CA GLY A 150 -13.07 1.58 -6.80
C GLY A 150 -12.97 0.09 -6.41
N LEU A 151 -11.80 -0.52 -6.47
CA LEU A 151 -11.56 -1.87 -5.95
C LEU A 151 -11.68 -1.90 -4.43
N GLY A 152 -11.76 -3.10 -3.84
CA GLY A 152 -11.61 -3.25 -2.39
C GLY A 152 -10.29 -2.64 -1.90
N ASN A 153 -10.26 -2.22 -0.64
CA ASN A 153 -9.04 -1.75 0.01
C ASN A 153 -8.43 -2.84 0.93
N ARG A 154 -7.30 -2.54 1.58
CA ARG A 154 -6.61 -3.45 2.50
C ARG A 154 -7.51 -3.97 3.62
N ARG A 155 -8.42 -3.13 4.12
CA ARG A 155 -9.34 -3.52 5.20
C ARG A 155 -10.35 -4.57 4.75
N LEU A 156 -10.88 -4.41 3.54
CA LEU A 156 -11.76 -5.40 2.94
C LEU A 156 -11.02 -6.73 2.71
N LEU A 157 -9.79 -6.70 2.19
CA LEU A 157 -8.99 -7.89 1.99
C LEU A 157 -8.80 -8.68 3.29
N LEU A 158 -8.40 -8.02 4.37
CA LEU A 158 -8.18 -8.70 5.66
C LEU A 158 -9.45 -9.36 6.20
N ASN A 159 -10.59 -8.69 6.10
CA ASN A 159 -11.87 -9.27 6.50
C ASN A 159 -12.25 -10.48 5.65
N GLU A 160 -12.05 -10.39 4.32
CA GLU A 160 -12.40 -11.46 3.40
C GLU A 160 -11.42 -12.64 3.45
N LEU A 161 -10.15 -12.40 3.81
CA LEU A 161 -9.18 -13.46 4.12
C LEU A 161 -9.59 -14.24 5.36
N ASP A 162 -10.03 -13.57 6.42
CA ASP A 162 -10.52 -14.25 7.62
C ASP A 162 -11.76 -15.10 7.30
N ASN A 163 -12.73 -14.52 6.58
CA ASN A 163 -13.92 -15.24 6.13
C ASN A 163 -13.58 -16.46 5.27
N ALA A 164 -12.64 -16.33 4.33
CA ALA A 164 -12.18 -17.42 3.47
C ALA A 164 -11.52 -18.53 4.30
N PHE A 165 -10.66 -18.15 5.24
CA PHE A 165 -9.97 -19.10 6.11
C PHE A 165 -10.96 -19.88 7.01
N GLN A 166 -11.93 -19.19 7.63
CA GLN A 166 -12.99 -19.84 8.40
C GLN A 166 -13.83 -20.78 7.52
N SER A 167 -14.11 -20.37 6.29
CA SER A 167 -14.87 -21.18 5.33
C SER A 167 -14.12 -22.47 4.92
N VAL A 168 -12.81 -22.40 4.78
CA VAL A 168 -11.96 -23.59 4.54
C VAL A 168 -11.96 -24.51 5.76
N LYS A 169 -11.81 -23.95 6.97
CA LYS A 169 -11.84 -24.72 8.22
C LYS A 169 -13.16 -25.44 8.45
N THR A 170 -14.27 -24.81 8.11
CA THR A 170 -15.62 -25.42 8.24
C THR A 170 -15.98 -26.37 7.09
N GLY A 171 -15.13 -26.46 6.06
CA GLY A 171 -15.39 -27.24 4.87
C GLY A 171 -16.42 -26.65 3.92
N SER A 172 -16.77 -25.36 4.09
CA SER A 172 -17.71 -24.65 3.22
C SER A 172 -17.10 -24.32 1.85
N ILE A 173 -15.78 -24.18 1.77
CA ILE A 173 -14.96 -24.15 0.55
C ILE A 173 -13.75 -25.04 0.73
N GLY A 174 -13.20 -25.58 -0.37
CA GLY A 174 -12.04 -26.48 -0.32
C GLY A 174 -10.72 -25.72 -0.13
N HIS A 175 -10.57 -24.61 -0.83
CA HIS A 175 -9.32 -23.84 -0.90
C HIS A 175 -9.60 -22.35 -1.07
N PHE A 176 -8.63 -21.53 -0.64
CA PHE A 176 -8.49 -20.17 -1.20
C PHE A 176 -7.05 -19.92 -1.68
N SER A 177 -6.89 -19.02 -2.60
CA SER A 177 -5.59 -18.54 -3.09
C SER A 177 -5.53 -17.03 -3.03
N LEU A 178 -4.45 -16.51 -2.46
CA LEU A 178 -4.14 -15.09 -2.45
C LEU A 178 -3.00 -14.84 -3.42
N PHE A 179 -3.23 -13.93 -4.38
CA PHE A 179 -2.24 -13.40 -5.31
C PHE A 179 -1.95 -11.96 -4.88
N LEU A 180 -0.74 -11.69 -4.44
CA LEU A 180 -0.26 -10.35 -4.12
C LEU A 180 0.65 -9.87 -5.25
N MET A 181 0.46 -8.65 -5.72
CA MET A 181 1.12 -8.13 -6.91
C MET A 181 1.67 -6.73 -6.66
N ASP A 182 2.86 -6.46 -7.20
CA ASP A 182 3.51 -5.16 -7.21
C ASP A 182 3.91 -4.84 -8.66
N LEU A 183 3.69 -3.60 -9.11
CA LEU A 183 4.07 -3.18 -10.45
C LEU A 183 5.56 -2.84 -10.46
N ASP A 184 6.34 -3.60 -11.21
CA ASP A 184 7.79 -3.42 -11.30
C ASP A 184 8.11 -2.06 -11.94
N ASP A 185 9.06 -1.33 -11.33
CA ASP A 185 9.59 -0.05 -11.81
C ASP A 185 8.49 1.03 -12.05
N PHE A 186 7.34 0.95 -11.34
CA PHE A 186 6.23 1.91 -11.47
C PHE A 186 6.64 3.35 -11.17
N LYS A 187 7.64 3.53 -10.30
CA LYS A 187 8.21 4.84 -10.02
C LYS A 187 8.75 5.52 -11.28
N ASP A 188 9.40 4.76 -12.16
CA ASP A 188 9.96 5.30 -13.40
C ASP A 188 8.88 5.87 -14.32
N ILE A 189 7.69 5.23 -14.34
CA ILE A 189 6.52 5.75 -15.07
C ILE A 189 6.10 7.11 -14.51
N ASN A 190 6.05 7.24 -13.17
CA ASN A 190 5.71 8.53 -12.53
C ASN A 190 6.76 9.60 -12.80
N ASP A 191 8.05 9.23 -12.72
CA ASP A 191 9.16 10.17 -12.88
C ASP A 191 9.30 10.66 -14.34
N LEU A 192 9.03 9.78 -15.33
CA LEU A 192 9.12 10.11 -16.76
C LEU A 192 7.86 10.78 -17.32
N TYR A 193 6.66 10.32 -16.94
CA TYR A 193 5.39 10.73 -17.56
C TYR A 193 4.46 11.49 -16.60
N GLY A 194 4.87 11.67 -15.35
CA GLY A 194 4.12 12.37 -14.32
C GLY A 194 3.08 11.51 -13.59
N HIS A 195 2.67 11.95 -12.40
CA HIS A 195 1.73 11.22 -11.54
C HIS A 195 0.35 10.96 -12.18
N LEU A 196 -0.09 11.81 -13.11
CA LEU A 196 -1.36 11.59 -13.83
C LEU A 196 -1.30 10.37 -14.75
N ALA A 197 -0.14 10.11 -15.37
CA ALA A 197 0.09 8.90 -16.15
C ALA A 197 0.09 7.66 -15.25
N GLY A 198 0.76 7.72 -14.09
CA GLY A 198 0.74 6.67 -13.10
C GLY A 198 -0.67 6.35 -12.59
N ASP A 199 -1.46 7.37 -12.25
CA ASP A 199 -2.86 7.19 -11.83
C ASP A 199 -3.71 6.53 -12.93
N HIS A 200 -3.46 6.87 -14.19
CA HIS A 200 -4.13 6.24 -15.33
C HIS A 200 -3.75 4.75 -15.45
N VAL A 201 -2.46 4.42 -15.35
CA VAL A 201 -1.96 3.04 -15.33
C VAL A 201 -2.65 2.25 -14.22
N ILE A 202 -2.66 2.77 -12.99
CA ILE A 202 -3.30 2.14 -11.83
C ILE A 202 -4.79 1.86 -12.11
N LYS A 203 -5.54 2.81 -12.68
CA LYS A 203 -6.97 2.63 -13.03
C LYS A 203 -7.19 1.55 -14.07
N VAL A 204 -6.36 1.52 -15.13
CA VAL A 204 -6.46 0.51 -16.18
C VAL A 204 -6.15 -0.88 -15.65
N ILE A 205 -5.09 -1.03 -14.84
CA ILE A 205 -4.74 -2.30 -14.20
C ILE A 205 -5.85 -2.76 -13.26
N ALA A 206 -6.39 -1.86 -12.43
CA ALA A 206 -7.51 -2.16 -11.55
C ALA A 206 -8.73 -2.70 -12.31
N GLN A 207 -9.09 -2.08 -13.42
CA GLN A 207 -10.18 -2.55 -14.27
C GLN A 207 -9.91 -3.96 -14.81
N ARG A 208 -8.71 -4.22 -15.35
CA ARG A 208 -8.31 -5.52 -15.88
C ARG A 208 -8.33 -6.62 -14.83
N LEU A 209 -7.84 -6.33 -13.62
CA LEU A 209 -7.88 -7.26 -12.49
C LEU A 209 -9.32 -7.54 -12.03
N GLY A 210 -10.19 -6.51 -12.02
CA GLY A 210 -11.61 -6.67 -11.75
C GLY A 210 -12.33 -7.57 -12.76
N GLU A 211 -11.93 -7.51 -14.04
CA GLU A 211 -12.45 -8.39 -15.11
C GLU A 211 -11.92 -9.84 -14.96
N CYS A 212 -10.73 -10.03 -14.40
CA CYS A 212 -10.16 -11.34 -14.13
C CYS A 212 -10.81 -12.06 -12.93
N ALA A 213 -11.22 -11.31 -11.91
CA ALA A 213 -11.86 -11.85 -10.72
C ALA A 213 -13.38 -11.92 -10.92
N ARG A 214 -13.94 -13.13 -10.83
CA ARG A 214 -15.41 -13.35 -10.92
C ARG A 214 -15.96 -13.52 -9.50
N ARG A 215 -17.15 -13.00 -9.24
CA ARG A 215 -17.80 -13.28 -7.95
C ARG A 215 -17.89 -14.79 -7.70
N PRO A 216 -17.48 -15.30 -6.53
CA PRO A 216 -17.19 -14.62 -5.25
C PRO A 216 -15.74 -14.15 -5.05
N ASP A 217 -14.89 -14.12 -6.10
CA ASP A 217 -13.51 -13.64 -6.01
C ASP A 217 -13.45 -12.13 -5.75
N LEU A 218 -12.33 -11.66 -5.21
CA LEU A 218 -12.14 -10.29 -4.79
C LEU A 218 -10.83 -9.73 -5.36
N SER A 219 -10.91 -8.57 -6.02
CA SER A 219 -9.75 -7.76 -6.37
C SER A 219 -9.68 -6.54 -5.48
N VAL A 220 -8.49 -6.23 -4.97
CA VAL A 220 -8.22 -5.10 -4.08
C VAL A 220 -6.97 -4.35 -4.48
N ARG A 221 -6.89 -3.07 -4.10
CA ARG A 221 -5.67 -2.28 -4.10
C ARG A 221 -5.26 -2.02 -2.67
N LEU A 222 -4.00 -2.31 -2.34
CA LEU A 222 -3.47 -2.15 -0.97
C LEU A 222 -2.93 -0.75 -0.72
N GLY A 223 -2.46 -0.08 -1.77
CA GLY A 223 -1.90 1.26 -1.78
C GLY A 223 -0.80 1.37 -2.84
N GLY A 224 -0.46 2.58 -3.29
CA GLY A 224 0.58 2.76 -4.31
C GLY A 224 0.31 1.92 -5.58
N ASP A 225 1.24 1.05 -5.89
CA ASP A 225 1.28 0.11 -7.02
C ASP A 225 0.99 -1.36 -6.62
N GLU A 226 0.55 -1.58 -5.37
CA GLU A 226 0.26 -2.91 -4.85
C GLU A 226 -1.21 -3.30 -5.03
N PHE A 227 -1.43 -4.49 -5.58
CA PHE A 227 -2.75 -5.10 -5.76
C PHE A 227 -2.80 -6.49 -5.15
N ALA A 228 -4.01 -6.98 -4.87
CA ALA A 228 -4.21 -8.38 -4.51
C ALA A 228 -5.48 -8.93 -5.11
N VAL A 229 -5.47 -10.24 -5.39
CA VAL A 229 -6.64 -11.00 -5.83
C VAL A 229 -6.81 -12.20 -4.91
N LEU A 230 -7.99 -12.33 -4.31
CA LEU A 230 -8.40 -13.47 -3.49
C LEU A 230 -9.37 -14.33 -4.29
N ILE A 231 -9.01 -15.57 -4.54
CA ILE A 231 -9.80 -16.57 -5.28
C ILE A 231 -10.25 -17.67 -4.32
N ARG A 232 -11.53 -18.03 -4.37
CA ARG A 232 -12.13 -19.10 -3.60
C ARG A 232 -12.52 -20.27 -4.52
N SER A 233 -12.21 -21.49 -4.11
CA SER A 233 -12.44 -22.67 -4.94
C SER A 233 -12.73 -23.91 -4.11
N ASP A 234 -13.63 -24.77 -4.60
CA ASP A 234 -13.87 -26.09 -3.99
C ASP A 234 -12.80 -27.12 -4.38
N ARG A 235 -12.07 -26.88 -5.46
CA ARG A 235 -10.97 -27.72 -5.94
C ARG A 235 -9.66 -26.99 -5.83
N LYS A 236 -8.56 -27.75 -5.70
CA LYS A 236 -7.22 -27.17 -5.72
C LYS A 236 -7.06 -26.33 -7.00
N PRO A 237 -6.81 -25.03 -6.88
CA PRO A 237 -6.71 -24.13 -8.03
C PRO A 237 -5.43 -24.42 -8.82
N ASP A 238 -5.49 -24.28 -10.13
CA ASP A 238 -4.31 -24.18 -10.98
C ASP A 238 -3.71 -22.78 -10.84
N THR A 239 -2.80 -22.65 -9.89
CA THR A 239 -2.18 -21.36 -9.55
C THR A 239 -1.32 -20.84 -10.69
N ASP A 240 -0.70 -21.72 -11.48
CA ASP A 240 0.11 -21.34 -12.64
C ASP A 240 -0.72 -20.69 -13.74
N LEU A 241 -1.84 -21.33 -14.10
CA LEU A 241 -2.77 -20.79 -15.09
C LEU A 241 -3.35 -19.44 -14.65
N LEU A 242 -3.73 -19.35 -13.37
CA LEU A 242 -4.29 -18.10 -12.81
C LEU A 242 -3.25 -16.99 -12.76
N ALA A 243 -2.03 -17.28 -12.33
CA ALA A 243 -0.94 -16.31 -12.27
C ALA A 243 -0.58 -15.78 -13.66
N ARG A 244 -0.45 -16.67 -14.66
CA ARG A 244 -0.20 -16.27 -16.05
C ARG A 244 -1.33 -15.38 -16.58
N ARG A 245 -2.59 -15.73 -16.31
CA ARG A 245 -3.73 -14.90 -16.73
C ARG A 245 -3.72 -13.50 -16.10
N LEU A 246 -3.37 -13.40 -14.81
CA LEU A 246 -3.23 -12.12 -14.13
C LEU A 246 -2.06 -11.33 -14.69
N LEU A 247 -0.91 -11.97 -14.87
CA LEU A 247 0.28 -11.35 -15.43
C LEU A 247 0.04 -10.83 -16.86
N ASP A 248 -0.58 -11.66 -17.72
CA ASP A 248 -0.95 -11.26 -19.09
C ASP A 248 -1.93 -10.08 -19.11
N ALA A 249 -2.84 -10.00 -18.15
CA ALA A 249 -3.76 -8.86 -18.04
C ALA A 249 -3.04 -7.57 -17.66
N ILE A 250 -2.04 -7.65 -16.77
CA ILE A 250 -1.25 -6.51 -16.33
C ILE A 250 -0.28 -6.04 -17.42
N THR A 251 0.43 -6.96 -18.05
CA THR A 251 1.51 -6.65 -19.00
C THR A 251 1.04 -6.14 -20.36
N ARG A 252 -0.25 -6.21 -20.66
CA ARG A 252 -0.79 -5.54 -21.87
C ARG A 252 -0.48 -4.05 -21.82
N PRO A 253 0.05 -3.46 -22.90
CA PRO A 253 0.38 -2.04 -22.93
C PRO A 253 -0.80 -1.17 -22.48
N VAL A 254 -0.50 -0.12 -21.73
CA VAL A 254 -1.46 0.92 -21.34
C VAL A 254 -1.23 2.13 -22.23
N ILE A 255 -2.27 2.62 -22.88
CA ILE A 255 -2.15 3.78 -23.77
C ILE A 255 -2.40 5.05 -22.96
N TRP A 256 -1.41 5.92 -22.94
CA TRP A 256 -1.47 7.24 -22.32
C TRP A 256 -1.01 8.30 -23.31
N ASP A 257 -1.86 9.24 -23.64
CA ASP A 257 -1.59 10.35 -24.59
C ASP A 257 -0.98 9.87 -25.94
N GLY A 258 -1.46 8.72 -26.43
CA GLY A 258 -0.98 8.09 -27.66
C GLY A 258 0.31 7.25 -27.52
N ILE A 259 0.92 7.22 -26.34
CA ILE A 259 2.12 6.44 -26.02
C ILE A 259 1.72 5.11 -25.40
N ALA A 260 2.33 4.01 -25.84
CA ALA A 260 2.13 2.69 -25.27
C ALA A 260 3.12 2.48 -24.09
N LEU A 261 2.60 2.53 -22.86
CA LEU A 261 3.38 2.29 -21.65
C LEU A 261 3.43 0.78 -21.36
N GLY A 262 4.63 0.22 -21.31
CA GLY A 262 4.87 -1.16 -20.88
C GLY A 262 4.84 -1.26 -19.36
N VAL A 263 4.00 -2.15 -18.82
CA VAL A 263 3.89 -2.41 -17.39
C VAL A 263 4.34 -3.84 -17.13
N LYS A 264 5.14 -4.04 -16.10
CA LYS A 264 5.56 -5.36 -15.60
C LYS A 264 5.07 -5.53 -14.17
N ALA A 265 4.94 -6.77 -13.71
CA ALA A 265 4.53 -7.03 -12.33
C ALA A 265 5.17 -8.29 -11.76
N SER A 266 5.43 -8.28 -10.47
CA SER A 266 5.85 -9.43 -9.70
C SER A 266 4.72 -9.93 -8.82
N ILE A 267 4.42 -11.25 -8.84
CA ILE A 267 3.29 -11.85 -8.15
C ILE A 267 3.78 -12.87 -7.13
N GLY A 268 3.32 -12.73 -5.88
CA GLY A 268 3.46 -13.74 -4.83
C GLY A 268 2.14 -14.46 -4.60
N ILE A 269 2.20 -15.78 -4.49
CA ILE A 269 1.02 -16.64 -4.41
C ILE A 269 1.05 -17.44 -3.11
N VAL A 270 -0.08 -17.49 -2.42
CA VAL A 270 -0.29 -18.39 -1.28
C VAL A 270 -1.56 -19.19 -1.52
N VAL A 271 -1.53 -20.47 -1.21
CA VAL A 271 -2.70 -21.35 -1.24
C VAL A 271 -2.94 -21.89 0.15
N ALA A 272 -4.17 -21.82 0.60
CA ALA A 272 -4.62 -22.43 1.85
C ALA A 272 -5.69 -23.48 1.61
N ASP A 273 -5.61 -24.56 2.39
CA ASP A 273 -6.55 -25.66 2.42
C ASP A 273 -6.82 -26.10 3.87
N ALA A 274 -7.61 -27.15 4.05
CA ALA A 274 -7.97 -27.65 5.37
C ALA A 274 -6.76 -28.15 6.21
N SER A 275 -5.63 -28.47 5.57
CA SER A 275 -4.38 -28.89 6.25
C SER A 275 -3.52 -27.69 6.69
N SER A 276 -3.88 -26.49 6.26
CA SER A 276 -3.14 -25.28 6.58
C SER A 276 -3.18 -24.96 8.07
N ASP A 277 -2.09 -24.39 8.58
CA ASP A 277 -1.90 -24.13 10.01
C ASP A 277 -3.07 -23.35 10.63
N ALA A 278 -3.72 -23.98 11.61
CA ALA A 278 -4.88 -23.46 12.31
C ALA A 278 -4.61 -22.17 13.11
N SER A 279 -3.35 -21.87 13.41
CA SER A 279 -2.93 -20.67 14.14
C SER A 279 -2.73 -19.45 13.22
N SER A 280 -2.73 -19.63 11.88
CA SER A 280 -2.51 -18.54 10.92
C SER A 280 -3.66 -17.53 10.95
N ASN A 281 -3.32 -16.27 10.98
CA ASN A 281 -4.24 -15.15 10.89
C ASN A 281 -4.18 -14.48 9.49
N PRO A 282 -5.11 -13.57 9.13
CA PRO A 282 -5.10 -12.90 7.83
C PRO A 282 -3.78 -12.19 7.50
N ILE A 283 -3.08 -11.66 8.51
CA ILE A 283 -1.80 -10.96 8.34
C ILE A 283 -0.70 -11.94 7.96
N ASP A 284 -0.72 -13.16 8.50
CA ASP A 284 0.27 -14.20 8.15
C ASP A 284 0.15 -14.62 6.68
N TRP A 285 -1.08 -14.75 6.17
CA TRP A 285 -1.31 -15.06 4.75
C TRP A 285 -0.80 -13.95 3.84
N LEU A 286 -1.06 -12.69 4.22
CA LEU A 286 -0.56 -11.54 3.48
C LEU A 286 0.98 -11.48 3.52
N ARG A 287 1.59 -11.71 4.68
CA ARG A 287 3.05 -11.77 4.84
C ARG A 287 3.70 -12.86 3.98
N ARG A 288 3.11 -14.06 3.95
CA ARG A 288 3.60 -15.15 3.10
C ARG A 288 3.51 -14.81 1.61
N ALA A 289 2.42 -14.18 1.18
CA ALA A 289 2.29 -13.71 -0.19
C ALA A 289 3.31 -12.62 -0.53
N ASP A 290 3.57 -11.69 0.39
CA ASP A 290 4.59 -10.64 0.25
C ASP A 290 6.00 -11.23 0.10
N ILE A 291 6.36 -12.23 0.93
CA ILE A 291 7.62 -12.97 0.82
C ILE A 291 7.79 -13.59 -0.58
N ALA A 292 6.74 -14.25 -1.08
CA ALA A 292 6.79 -14.88 -2.40
C ALA A 292 6.87 -13.82 -3.53
N MET A 293 6.16 -12.70 -3.40
CA MET A 293 6.19 -11.58 -4.34
C MET A 293 7.58 -10.93 -4.39
N TYR A 294 8.16 -10.65 -3.23
CA TYR A 294 9.54 -10.11 -3.13
C TYR A 294 10.58 -11.09 -3.72
N ALA A 295 10.43 -12.39 -3.48
CA ALA A 295 11.29 -13.41 -4.09
C ALA A 295 11.15 -13.44 -5.62
N SER A 296 9.92 -13.28 -6.15
CA SER A 296 9.66 -13.17 -7.59
C SER A 296 10.33 -11.95 -8.19
N LYS A 297 10.18 -10.79 -7.55
CA LYS A 297 10.77 -9.50 -7.99
C LYS A 297 12.29 -9.56 -8.09
N ASN A 298 12.93 -10.24 -7.12
CA ASN A 298 14.39 -10.38 -7.08
C ASN A 298 14.94 -11.43 -8.03
N ARG A 299 14.14 -12.43 -8.42
CA ARG A 299 14.63 -13.53 -9.26
C ARG A 299 14.58 -13.20 -10.75
N THR A 300 13.46 -12.68 -11.23
CA THR A 300 13.23 -12.52 -12.68
C THR A 300 12.52 -11.25 -13.08
N LYS A 301 11.98 -10.44 -12.13
CA LYS A 301 10.95 -9.43 -12.42
C LYS A 301 9.91 -9.96 -13.43
N ASN A 302 8.76 -9.34 -13.55
CA ASN A 302 7.71 -9.77 -14.47
C ASN A 302 7.40 -11.28 -14.40
N GLY A 303 7.19 -11.79 -13.19
CA GLY A 303 7.00 -13.21 -12.92
C GLY A 303 6.12 -13.50 -11.72
N TYR A 304 6.04 -14.76 -11.32
CA TYR A 304 5.30 -15.17 -10.12
C TYR A 304 6.00 -16.31 -9.37
N LEU A 305 5.81 -16.35 -8.06
CA LEU A 305 6.26 -17.46 -7.22
C LEU A 305 5.17 -17.89 -6.24
N LEU A 306 5.05 -19.19 -6.07
CA LEU A 306 4.25 -19.79 -5.01
C LEU A 306 5.06 -19.80 -3.71
N PHE A 307 4.44 -19.37 -2.61
CA PHE A 307 5.08 -19.39 -1.31
C PHE A 307 5.45 -20.84 -0.91
N HIS A 308 6.68 -20.99 -0.49
CA HIS A 308 7.20 -22.16 0.18
C HIS A 308 7.96 -21.70 1.44
N PRO A 309 7.93 -22.43 2.57
CA PRO A 309 8.61 -22.01 3.80
C PRO A 309 10.09 -21.66 3.62
N ASP A 310 10.80 -22.36 2.73
CA ASP A 310 12.21 -22.08 2.43
C ASP A 310 12.47 -20.64 1.92
N LEU A 311 11.46 -20.00 1.31
CA LEU A 311 11.59 -18.61 0.84
C LEU A 311 11.81 -17.63 1.99
N GLU A 312 11.27 -17.91 3.18
CA GLU A 312 11.52 -17.05 4.36
C GLU A 312 13.01 -17.08 4.76
N THR A 313 13.61 -18.28 4.72
CA THR A 313 15.03 -18.46 5.01
C THR A 313 15.89 -17.77 3.95
N ILE A 314 15.61 -18.01 2.68
CA ILE A 314 16.35 -17.41 1.54
C ILE A 314 16.32 -15.86 1.63
N ILE A 315 15.15 -15.27 1.88
CA ILE A 315 15.03 -13.80 1.99
C ILE A 315 15.74 -13.26 3.23
N SER A 316 15.64 -13.96 4.35
CA SER A 316 16.32 -13.53 5.58
C SER A 316 17.85 -13.57 5.43
N GLU A 317 18.37 -14.62 4.81
CA GLU A 317 19.79 -14.78 4.48
C GLU A 317 20.24 -13.68 3.50
N ARG A 318 19.45 -13.41 2.46
CA ARG A 318 19.74 -12.33 1.52
C ARG A 318 19.81 -10.95 2.20
N LYS A 319 18.80 -10.59 3.00
CA LYS A 319 18.80 -9.32 3.76
C LYS A 319 19.96 -9.24 4.76
N ARG A 320 20.41 -10.38 5.29
CA ARG A 320 21.61 -10.46 6.10
C ARG A 320 22.83 -10.16 5.23
N MET A 321 22.95 -10.78 4.06
CA MET A 321 24.04 -10.59 3.12
C MET A 321 24.15 -9.11 2.65
N GLU A 322 23.03 -8.46 2.32
CA GLU A 322 23.00 -7.04 1.96
C GLU A 322 23.56 -6.13 3.07
N ARG A 323 23.20 -6.39 4.32
CA ARG A 323 23.74 -5.63 5.48
C ARG A 323 25.23 -5.87 5.69
N GLU A 324 25.65 -7.12 5.61
CA GLU A 324 27.06 -7.49 5.78
C GLU A 324 27.92 -6.95 4.64
N LEU A 325 27.42 -6.94 3.40
CA LEU A 325 28.06 -6.32 2.24
C LEU A 325 28.23 -4.80 2.45
N SER A 326 27.18 -4.11 2.88
CA SER A 326 27.26 -2.67 3.18
C SER A 326 28.29 -2.37 4.28
N ARG A 327 28.42 -3.26 5.27
CA ARG A 327 29.41 -3.15 6.34
C ARG A 327 30.82 -3.37 5.77
N MET A 328 31.02 -4.44 4.99
CA MET A 328 32.30 -4.76 4.33
C MET A 328 32.82 -3.59 3.50
N ILE A 329 31.94 -2.98 2.69
CA ILE A 329 32.29 -1.80 1.88
C ILE A 329 32.67 -0.61 2.78
N SER A 330 31.94 -0.37 3.86
CA SER A 330 32.17 0.77 4.76
C SER A 330 33.45 0.62 5.58
N GLU A 331 33.82 -0.61 5.93
CA GLU A 331 35.04 -0.96 6.65
C GLU A 331 36.25 -1.22 5.74
N GLU A 332 36.04 -1.13 4.39
CA GLU A 332 37.06 -1.43 3.36
C GLU A 332 37.70 -2.81 3.56
N SER A 333 36.96 -3.77 4.07
CA SER A 333 37.45 -5.09 4.48
C SER A 333 37.45 -6.14 3.35
N SER A 334 37.08 -5.77 2.10
CA SER A 334 37.28 -6.65 0.94
C SER A 334 38.77 -6.88 0.67
N GLU A 335 39.12 -8.08 0.25
CA GLU A 335 40.47 -8.33 -0.20
C GLU A 335 40.62 -8.06 -1.70
N ILE A 336 41.80 -7.58 -2.10
CA ILE A 336 42.16 -7.41 -3.50
C ILE A 336 43.18 -8.49 -3.87
N TRP A 337 42.73 -9.39 -4.73
CA TRP A 337 43.59 -10.38 -5.37
C TRP A 337 43.95 -9.90 -6.78
N MET A 338 45.03 -10.39 -7.32
CA MET A 338 45.50 -10.00 -8.65
C MET A 338 45.90 -11.22 -9.46
N GLN A 339 45.61 -11.17 -10.78
CA GLN A 339 45.98 -12.22 -11.71
C GLN A 339 46.82 -11.62 -12.87
N PRO A 340 47.96 -12.21 -13.24
CA PRO A 340 48.81 -11.68 -14.31
C PRO A 340 48.20 -11.90 -15.69
N VAL A 341 48.29 -10.87 -16.51
CA VAL A 341 48.07 -10.89 -17.97
C VAL A 341 49.41 -10.76 -18.64
N LEU A 342 49.75 -11.69 -19.51
CA LEU A 342 51.04 -11.80 -20.16
C LEU A 342 50.94 -11.47 -21.64
N LYS A 343 52.02 -10.95 -22.22
CA LYS A 343 52.14 -10.84 -23.67
C LYS A 343 52.27 -12.23 -24.28
N GLN A 344 51.54 -12.50 -25.34
CA GLN A 344 51.61 -13.78 -26.05
C GLN A 344 52.98 -14.01 -26.69
N SER A 345 53.66 -12.95 -27.14
CA SER A 345 54.91 -13.02 -27.90
C SER A 345 56.13 -13.52 -27.11
N ASP A 346 56.26 -13.10 -25.85
CA ASP A 346 57.45 -13.35 -25.03
C ASP A 346 57.12 -13.74 -23.58
N ALA A 347 55.85 -13.91 -23.28
CA ALA A 347 55.32 -14.20 -21.94
C ALA A 347 55.73 -13.14 -20.89
N SER A 348 56.13 -11.93 -21.29
CA SER A 348 56.41 -10.84 -20.35
C SER A 348 55.14 -10.33 -19.69
N LEU A 349 55.25 -9.88 -18.43
CA LEU A 349 54.16 -9.33 -17.68
C LEU A 349 53.68 -8.02 -18.31
N PHE A 350 52.39 -7.97 -18.69
CA PHE A 350 51.76 -6.78 -19.26
C PHE A 350 50.89 -6.06 -18.22
N ALA A 351 49.99 -6.78 -17.57
CA ALA A 351 49.06 -6.20 -16.64
C ALA A 351 48.74 -7.15 -15.47
N LEU A 352 48.12 -6.58 -14.43
CA LEU A 352 47.51 -7.32 -13.34
C LEU A 352 46.01 -7.02 -13.33
N GLU A 353 45.16 -8.06 -13.49
CA GLU A 353 43.73 -7.93 -13.30
C GLU A 353 43.39 -7.96 -11.82
N VAL A 354 42.62 -6.98 -11.38
CA VAL A 354 42.15 -6.82 -10.00
C VAL A 354 40.85 -7.59 -9.80
N LEU A 355 40.87 -8.50 -8.87
CA LEU A 355 39.75 -9.40 -8.55
C LEU A 355 39.39 -9.25 -7.09
N SER A 356 38.24 -8.65 -6.82
CA SER A 356 37.71 -8.49 -5.45
C SER A 356 37.36 -9.82 -4.84
N ARG A 357 37.71 -10.00 -3.55
CA ARG A 357 37.33 -11.17 -2.73
C ARG A 357 36.68 -10.71 -1.45
N TRP A 358 35.65 -11.41 -1.06
CA TRP A 358 34.98 -11.18 0.20
C TRP A 358 34.98 -12.44 1.06
N PHE A 359 35.71 -12.37 2.18
CA PHE A 359 35.75 -13.44 3.18
C PHE A 359 34.86 -13.07 4.36
N HIS A 360 33.71 -13.74 4.44
CA HIS A 360 32.79 -13.54 5.53
C HIS A 360 33.22 -14.37 6.74
N PRO A 361 33.20 -13.83 7.99
CA PRO A 361 33.70 -14.54 9.18
C PRO A 361 33.01 -15.89 9.45
N GLU A 362 31.72 -16.01 9.12
CA GLU A 362 30.93 -17.24 9.37
C GLU A 362 30.69 -18.07 8.08
N LEU A 363 30.60 -17.42 6.91
CA LEU A 363 30.23 -18.10 5.65
C LEU A 363 31.47 -18.47 4.79
N GLY A 364 32.65 -18.01 5.17
CA GLY A 364 33.85 -18.20 4.38
C GLY A 364 33.90 -17.28 3.16
N GLU A 365 34.51 -17.75 2.07
CA GLU A 365 34.62 -16.98 0.82
C GLU A 365 33.26 -16.89 0.13
N ILE A 366 32.79 -15.66 -0.10
CA ILE A 366 31.55 -15.37 -0.86
C ILE A 366 31.95 -15.20 -2.33
N PRO A 367 31.32 -15.94 -3.26
CA PRO A 367 31.63 -15.86 -4.67
C PRO A 367 31.44 -14.43 -5.22
N PRO A 368 32.38 -13.91 -6.05
CA PRO A 368 32.27 -12.56 -6.63
C PRO A 368 30.94 -12.32 -7.36
N ALA A 369 30.49 -13.25 -8.18
CA ALA A 369 29.24 -13.15 -8.91
C ALA A 369 28.03 -12.93 -7.99
N GLU A 370 28.04 -13.45 -6.75
CA GLU A 370 26.96 -13.30 -5.80
C GLU A 370 26.95 -11.91 -5.15
N PHE A 371 28.08 -11.47 -4.59
CA PHE A 371 28.08 -10.18 -3.89
C PHE A 371 28.09 -8.98 -4.84
N ILE A 372 28.66 -9.09 -6.05
CA ILE A 372 28.59 -8.05 -7.08
C ILE A 372 27.13 -7.85 -7.52
N ARG A 373 26.41 -8.95 -7.81
CA ARG A 373 24.99 -8.89 -8.12
C ARG A 373 24.17 -8.22 -7.02
N ILE A 374 24.43 -8.56 -5.74
CA ILE A 374 23.77 -7.90 -4.61
C ILE A 374 24.13 -6.41 -4.57
N ALA A 375 25.40 -6.05 -4.80
CA ALA A 375 25.85 -4.66 -4.82
C ALA A 375 25.16 -3.84 -5.92
N GLU A 376 24.97 -4.40 -7.12
CA GLU A 376 24.26 -3.75 -8.23
C GLU A 376 22.78 -3.55 -7.91
N GLU A 377 22.08 -4.60 -7.45
CA GLU A 377 20.66 -4.55 -7.11
C GLU A 377 20.36 -3.58 -5.96
N THR A 378 21.29 -3.43 -5.00
CA THR A 378 21.17 -2.54 -3.84
C THR A 378 21.77 -1.15 -4.06
N LYS A 379 22.32 -0.88 -5.25
CA LYS A 379 23.03 0.36 -5.60
C LYS A 379 24.28 0.63 -4.71
N LEU A 380 24.86 -0.41 -4.18
CA LEU A 380 26.13 -0.33 -3.43
C LEU A 380 27.34 -0.46 -4.34
N ILE A 381 27.14 -0.81 -5.62
CA ILE A 381 28.22 -1.13 -6.55
C ILE A 381 29.15 0.06 -6.80
N ASP A 382 28.65 1.28 -6.93
CA ASP A 382 29.49 2.47 -7.09
C ASP A 382 30.47 2.63 -5.90
N ARG A 383 30.01 2.42 -4.69
CA ARG A 383 30.86 2.48 -3.49
C ARG A 383 31.89 1.36 -3.46
N LEU A 384 31.51 0.16 -3.90
CA LEU A 384 32.43 -0.97 -4.01
C LEU A 384 33.52 -0.70 -5.05
N ASP A 385 33.13 -0.31 -6.26
CA ASP A 385 34.06 -0.01 -7.35
C ASP A 385 35.07 1.08 -6.96
N ARG A 386 34.59 2.18 -6.39
CA ARG A 386 35.44 3.27 -5.87
C ARG A 386 36.43 2.79 -4.81
N SER A 387 35.99 1.94 -3.88
CA SER A 387 36.86 1.37 -2.85
C SER A 387 37.94 0.47 -3.48
N VAL A 388 37.55 -0.36 -4.45
CA VAL A 388 38.49 -1.22 -5.20
C VAL A 388 39.51 -0.38 -5.98
N ILE A 389 39.06 0.62 -6.74
CA ILE A 389 39.93 1.51 -7.52
C ILE A 389 40.95 2.23 -6.63
N LEU A 390 40.46 2.89 -5.55
CA LEU A 390 41.33 3.62 -4.62
C LEU A 390 42.45 2.73 -4.06
N ARG A 391 42.09 1.54 -3.57
CA ARG A 391 43.06 0.60 -2.97
C ARG A 391 43.98 -0.02 -3.99
N SER A 392 43.49 -0.23 -5.22
CA SER A 392 44.29 -0.77 -6.32
C SER A 392 45.31 0.25 -6.84
N CYS A 393 44.90 1.52 -7.00
CA CYS A 393 45.78 2.62 -7.36
C CYS A 393 46.91 2.83 -6.33
N ALA A 394 46.53 2.81 -5.03
CA ALA A 394 47.52 2.89 -3.95
C ALA A 394 48.56 1.75 -3.99
N ARG A 395 48.15 0.58 -4.48
CA ARG A 395 49.03 -0.59 -4.60
C ARG A 395 49.86 -0.61 -5.87
N LEU A 396 49.35 -0.08 -6.98
CA LEU A 396 50.05 -0.01 -8.25
C LEU A 396 51.31 0.88 -8.19
N ALA A 397 51.21 2.03 -7.52
CA ALA A 397 52.28 3.00 -7.45
C ALA A 397 53.63 2.41 -7.00
N PRO A 398 53.74 1.65 -5.88
CA PRO A 398 55.01 1.02 -5.49
C PRO A 398 55.43 -0.12 -6.43
N LEU A 399 54.50 -0.88 -7.01
CA LEU A 399 54.84 -1.97 -7.95
C LEU A 399 55.47 -1.44 -9.24
N ARG A 400 55.12 -0.26 -9.69
CA ARG A 400 55.70 0.37 -10.87
C ARG A 400 57.11 0.90 -10.68
N LEU A 401 57.62 0.98 -9.46
CA LEU A 401 59.05 1.30 -9.23
C LEU A 401 59.97 0.22 -9.79
N ASP A 402 59.52 -1.05 -9.64
CA ASP A 402 60.29 -2.21 -10.13
C ASP A 402 59.85 -2.67 -11.53
N HIS A 403 58.56 -2.40 -11.88
CA HIS A 403 57.94 -2.76 -13.16
C HIS A 403 57.30 -1.52 -13.83
N PRO A 404 58.07 -0.61 -14.46
CA PRO A 404 57.57 0.68 -14.97
C PRO A 404 56.46 0.58 -16.00
N ASP A 405 56.45 -0.49 -16.80
CA ASP A 405 55.45 -0.74 -17.86
C ASP A 405 54.23 -1.55 -17.39
N LEU A 406 54.10 -1.79 -16.09
CA LEU A 406 52.99 -2.56 -15.53
C LEU A 406 51.66 -1.78 -15.61
N HIS A 407 50.65 -2.40 -16.15
CA HIS A 407 49.28 -1.90 -16.19
C HIS A 407 48.39 -2.58 -15.15
N LEU A 408 47.28 -1.93 -14.80
CA LEU A 408 46.27 -2.45 -13.89
C LEU A 408 44.92 -2.50 -14.59
N LEU A 409 44.29 -3.66 -14.60
CA LEU A 409 42.90 -3.86 -15.08
C LEU A 409 41.97 -3.91 -13.91
N ILE A 410 40.91 -3.10 -13.93
CA ILE A 410 39.91 -3.05 -12.87
C ILE A 410 38.52 -3.15 -13.48
N ASN A 411 37.73 -4.13 -12.99
CA ASN A 411 36.33 -4.28 -13.34
C ASN A 411 35.50 -3.14 -12.77
N VAL A 412 34.64 -2.54 -13.60
CA VAL A 412 33.73 -1.45 -13.22
C VAL A 412 32.34 -1.70 -13.76
N SER A 413 31.34 -1.59 -12.90
CA SER A 413 29.93 -1.74 -13.31
C SER A 413 29.49 -0.61 -14.24
N ALA A 414 28.64 -0.93 -15.21
CA ALA A 414 27.96 0.06 -16.04
C ALA A 414 27.23 1.13 -15.21
N LEU A 415 26.69 0.77 -14.05
CA LEU A 415 26.02 1.70 -13.15
C LEU A 415 26.98 2.76 -12.59
N THR A 416 28.20 2.37 -12.24
CA THR A 416 29.24 3.28 -11.75
C THR A 416 29.72 4.23 -12.84
N LEU A 417 29.83 3.76 -14.08
CA LEU A 417 30.22 4.61 -15.23
C LEU A 417 29.17 5.70 -15.53
N LEU A 418 27.92 5.53 -15.16
CA LEU A 418 26.87 6.52 -15.35
C LEU A 418 26.84 7.61 -14.25
N GLU A 419 27.62 7.45 -13.17
CA GLU A 419 27.71 8.46 -12.12
C GLU A 419 28.44 9.72 -12.60
N ALA A 420 27.83 10.88 -12.37
CA ALA A 420 28.29 12.16 -12.94
C ALA A 420 29.67 12.61 -12.43
N ASP A 421 30.07 12.18 -11.24
CA ASP A 421 31.34 12.55 -10.58
C ASP A 421 32.44 11.50 -10.73
N PHE A 422 32.14 10.36 -11.39
CA PHE A 422 33.10 9.24 -11.50
C PHE A 422 34.36 9.61 -12.23
N SER A 423 34.30 10.37 -13.32
CA SER A 423 35.48 10.86 -14.04
C SER A 423 36.38 11.75 -13.17
N ALA A 424 35.77 12.62 -12.36
CA ALA A 424 36.52 13.47 -11.43
C ALA A 424 37.22 12.63 -10.34
N PHE A 425 36.54 11.60 -9.81
CA PHE A 425 37.10 10.65 -8.86
C PHE A 425 38.32 9.92 -9.46
N ILE A 426 38.22 9.39 -10.69
CA ILE A 426 39.34 8.75 -11.37
C ILE A 426 40.53 9.71 -11.51
N GLY A 427 40.31 10.94 -11.99
CA GLY A 427 41.34 11.96 -12.12
C GLY A 427 42.02 12.30 -10.78
N GLU A 428 41.29 12.27 -9.67
CA GLU A 428 41.89 12.44 -8.36
C GLU A 428 42.79 11.27 -7.97
N GLN A 429 42.36 10.00 -8.22
CA GLN A 429 43.19 8.83 -7.92
C GLN A 429 44.46 8.78 -8.73
N LEU A 430 44.39 9.07 -10.05
CA LEU A 430 45.57 9.12 -10.92
C LEU A 430 46.61 10.14 -10.41
N ARG A 431 46.14 11.35 -10.02
CA ARG A 431 47.02 12.40 -9.48
C ARG A 431 47.61 12.03 -8.13
N LEU A 432 46.76 11.51 -7.19
CA LEU A 432 47.19 11.17 -5.83
C LEU A 432 48.30 10.12 -5.81
N HIS A 433 48.16 9.12 -6.69
CA HIS A 433 49.09 7.98 -6.76
C HIS A 433 50.13 8.12 -7.86
N ALA A 434 50.22 9.27 -8.55
CA ALA A 434 51.10 9.55 -9.66
C ALA A 434 51.11 8.44 -10.74
N ILE A 435 49.92 7.96 -11.10
CA ILE A 435 49.72 6.92 -12.11
C ILE A 435 49.80 7.57 -13.49
N PRO A 436 50.74 7.11 -14.35
CA PRO A 436 50.89 7.68 -15.68
C PRO A 436 49.81 7.23 -16.64
N ASP A 437 49.69 7.95 -17.77
CA ASP A 437 48.75 7.66 -18.84
C ASP A 437 48.89 6.20 -19.32
N GLY A 438 47.76 5.56 -19.54
CA GLY A 438 47.65 4.17 -19.99
C GLY A 438 47.94 3.10 -18.94
N ALA A 439 48.43 3.45 -17.74
CA ALA A 439 48.72 2.46 -16.71
C ALA A 439 47.46 1.93 -15.99
N LEU A 440 46.37 2.68 -15.98
CA LEU A 440 45.06 2.23 -15.51
C LEU A 440 44.16 1.86 -16.69
N MET A 441 43.56 0.70 -16.63
CA MET A 441 42.62 0.17 -17.62
C MET A 441 41.32 -0.21 -16.88
N LEU A 442 40.19 0.24 -17.40
CA LEU A 442 38.85 -0.10 -16.85
C LEU A 442 38.20 -1.15 -17.75
N GLU A 443 37.74 -2.21 -17.09
CA GLU A 443 37.11 -3.35 -17.72
C GLU A 443 35.59 -3.26 -17.50
N VAL A 444 34.83 -3.36 -18.59
CA VAL A 444 33.36 -3.24 -18.58
C VAL A 444 32.77 -4.44 -19.31
N THR A 445 31.70 -5.00 -18.77
CA THR A 445 31.01 -6.12 -19.41
C THR A 445 30.18 -5.67 -20.62
N GLU A 446 29.88 -6.60 -21.52
CA GLU A 446 29.01 -6.38 -22.70
C GLU A 446 27.70 -5.70 -22.38
N THR A 447 27.17 -5.87 -21.16
CA THR A 447 25.90 -5.25 -20.69
C THR A 447 25.91 -3.72 -20.68
N VAL A 448 27.10 -3.10 -20.61
CA VAL A 448 27.27 -1.64 -20.73
C VAL A 448 26.67 -1.09 -22.03
N LEU A 449 26.64 -1.90 -23.09
CA LEU A 449 26.08 -1.55 -24.39
C LEU A 449 24.55 -1.40 -24.39
N ALA A 450 23.85 -1.84 -23.34
CA ALA A 450 22.38 -1.76 -23.24
C ALA A 450 21.86 -0.46 -22.59
N GLY A 451 22.74 0.40 -22.04
CA GLY A 451 22.39 1.62 -21.31
C GLY A 451 22.12 2.86 -22.19
N ASP A 452 22.07 4.04 -21.53
CA ASP A 452 22.02 5.35 -22.20
C ASP A 452 23.33 5.63 -22.92
N GLU A 453 23.35 5.42 -24.23
CA GLU A 453 24.54 5.49 -25.08
C GLU A 453 25.18 6.88 -25.05
N ALA A 454 24.41 7.96 -25.01
CA ALA A 454 24.95 9.32 -25.06
C ALA A 454 25.69 9.70 -23.76
N LEU A 455 25.12 9.35 -22.60
CA LEU A 455 25.73 9.62 -21.30
C LEU A 455 26.96 8.73 -21.09
N LEU A 456 26.88 7.47 -21.47
CA LEU A 456 27.99 6.51 -21.41
C LEU A 456 29.16 6.97 -22.23
N LEU A 457 28.95 7.31 -23.51
CA LEU A 457 30.00 7.84 -24.42
C LEU A 457 30.68 9.08 -23.85
N LYS A 458 29.88 10.01 -23.30
CA LYS A 458 30.39 11.22 -22.65
C LYS A 458 31.34 10.89 -21.49
N ASN A 459 30.93 9.98 -20.61
CA ASN A 459 31.73 9.63 -19.42
C ASN A 459 32.98 8.83 -19.78
N ILE A 460 32.87 7.86 -20.69
CA ILE A 460 34.04 7.11 -21.21
C ILE A 460 35.03 8.07 -21.86
N SER A 461 34.56 8.99 -22.72
CA SER A 461 35.46 9.96 -23.36
C SER A 461 36.18 10.85 -22.35
N ALA A 462 35.47 11.35 -21.34
CA ALA A 462 36.06 12.17 -20.28
C ALA A 462 37.13 11.40 -19.46
N ILE A 463 36.90 10.11 -19.19
CA ILE A 463 37.85 9.26 -18.48
C ILE A 463 39.09 8.93 -19.39
N ARG A 464 38.87 8.72 -20.68
CA ARG A 464 39.97 8.53 -21.65
C ARG A 464 40.88 9.75 -21.80
N GLU A 465 40.31 10.95 -21.75
CA GLU A 465 41.09 12.21 -21.74
C GLU A 465 42.03 12.31 -20.53
N LEU A 466 41.78 11.55 -19.46
CA LEU A 466 42.68 11.41 -18.30
C LEU A 466 43.77 10.36 -18.51
N GLY A 467 43.89 9.74 -19.71
CA GLY A 467 44.88 8.71 -20.03
C GLY A 467 44.45 7.30 -19.61
N VAL A 468 43.19 7.05 -19.23
CA VAL A 468 42.71 5.70 -18.89
C VAL A 468 42.28 4.96 -20.17
N ARG A 469 42.58 3.68 -20.27
CA ARG A 469 42.17 2.81 -21.38
C ARG A 469 40.92 1.99 -20.98
N PHE A 470 40.16 1.57 -21.99
CA PHE A 470 38.94 0.77 -21.78
C PHE A 470 39.05 -0.60 -22.46
N LEU A 471 38.54 -1.60 -21.76
CA LEU A 471 38.47 -2.98 -22.19
C LEU A 471 37.04 -3.48 -22.10
N ILE A 472 36.54 -4.20 -23.12
CA ILE A 472 35.26 -4.91 -23.03
C ILE A 472 35.53 -6.38 -22.66
N ASP A 473 34.79 -6.85 -21.65
CA ASP A 473 34.86 -8.19 -21.10
C ASP A 473 33.66 -9.08 -21.51
N ASP A 474 33.84 -10.40 -21.39
CA ASP A 474 32.85 -11.45 -21.68
C ASP A 474 32.25 -11.36 -23.09
N PHE A 475 33.04 -10.86 -24.07
CA PHE A 475 32.52 -10.64 -25.41
C PHE A 475 32.12 -11.94 -26.11
N GLY A 476 30.89 -11.94 -26.66
CA GLY A 476 30.30 -13.08 -27.38
C GLY A 476 29.35 -13.96 -26.56
N THR A 477 29.17 -13.67 -25.26
CA THR A 477 28.22 -14.38 -24.39
C THR A 477 26.82 -13.75 -24.41
N GLY A 478 26.69 -12.52 -24.94
CA GLY A 478 25.48 -11.72 -24.99
C GLY A 478 24.97 -11.39 -26.40
N TYR A 479 24.07 -10.39 -26.48
CA TYR A 479 23.47 -9.90 -27.74
C TYR A 479 24.13 -8.60 -28.22
N SER A 480 25.43 -8.57 -28.42
CA SER A 480 26.08 -7.36 -28.91
C SER A 480 25.76 -7.02 -30.35
N SER A 481 25.34 -5.78 -30.57
CA SER A 481 25.31 -5.21 -31.92
C SER A 481 26.75 -4.72 -32.27
N LEU A 482 27.35 -5.28 -33.27
CA LEU A 482 28.67 -4.84 -33.79
C LEU A 482 28.73 -3.32 -34.04
N SER A 483 27.58 -2.70 -34.40
CA SER A 483 27.50 -1.25 -34.59
C SER A 483 27.66 -0.45 -33.31
N ARG A 484 27.30 -1.01 -32.15
CA ARG A 484 27.53 -0.37 -30.86
C ARG A 484 28.95 -0.53 -30.36
N LEU A 485 29.60 -1.66 -30.65
CA LEU A 485 31.00 -1.88 -30.34
C LEU A 485 31.88 -0.87 -31.04
N ASP A 486 31.65 -0.61 -32.34
CA ASP A 486 32.34 0.38 -33.16
C ASP A 486 32.14 1.84 -32.68
N ALA A 487 31.02 2.12 -32.01
CA ALA A 487 30.71 3.46 -31.47
C ALA A 487 31.45 3.79 -30.16
N LEU A 488 31.90 2.77 -29.41
CA LEU A 488 32.61 2.98 -28.15
C LEU A 488 34.12 3.07 -28.36
N PRO A 489 34.79 4.04 -27.74
CA PRO A 489 36.25 4.19 -27.85
C PRO A 489 36.96 3.18 -26.93
N LEU A 490 37.00 1.92 -27.35
CA LEU A 490 37.63 0.80 -26.63
C LEU A 490 39.04 0.54 -27.17
N ASP A 491 39.95 0.11 -26.28
CA ASP A 491 41.33 -0.19 -26.62
C ASP A 491 41.63 -1.69 -26.67
N PHE A 492 40.83 -2.48 -25.90
CA PHE A 492 41.03 -3.93 -25.79
C PHE A 492 39.70 -4.68 -25.81
N LEU A 493 39.78 -5.94 -26.23
CA LEU A 493 38.66 -6.90 -26.16
C LEU A 493 39.14 -8.17 -25.46
N LYS A 494 38.39 -8.68 -24.49
CA LYS A 494 38.67 -9.91 -23.76
C LYS A 494 37.80 -11.05 -24.30
N ILE A 495 38.40 -12.15 -24.64
CA ILE A 495 37.73 -13.36 -25.11
C ILE A 495 37.46 -14.24 -23.90
N ASP A 496 36.19 -14.54 -23.62
CA ASP A 496 35.78 -15.42 -22.53
C ASP A 496 36.32 -16.85 -22.65
N GLY A 497 36.78 -17.42 -21.56
CA GLY A 497 37.38 -18.75 -21.49
C GLY A 497 36.52 -19.89 -22.04
N SER A 498 35.20 -19.73 -22.09
CA SER A 498 34.28 -20.73 -22.64
C SER A 498 34.56 -21.03 -24.12
N PHE A 499 35.04 -20.05 -24.87
CA PHE A 499 35.43 -20.23 -26.29
C PHE A 499 36.76 -20.95 -26.46
N LEU A 500 37.65 -20.94 -25.47
CA LEU A 500 38.97 -21.56 -25.53
C LEU A 500 38.89 -23.09 -25.40
N SER A 501 37.86 -23.64 -24.79
CA SER A 501 37.69 -25.10 -24.68
C SER A 501 37.60 -25.79 -26.04
N ALA A 502 37.09 -25.11 -27.05
CA ALA A 502 36.97 -25.63 -28.41
C ALA A 502 38.35 -25.71 -29.14
N LEU A 503 39.36 -24.93 -28.71
CA LEU A 503 40.71 -24.95 -29.28
C LEU A 503 41.41 -26.27 -29.03
N ASP A 504 41.20 -26.95 -27.92
CA ASP A 504 41.75 -28.28 -27.62
C ASP A 504 41.28 -29.33 -28.63
N GLY A 505 40.08 -29.17 -29.18
CA GLY A 505 39.51 -29.99 -30.27
C GLY A 505 39.86 -29.52 -31.68
N GLY A 506 40.68 -28.47 -31.85
CA GLY A 506 41.05 -27.92 -33.14
C GLY A 506 39.99 -27.03 -33.80
N GLN A 507 38.97 -26.62 -33.06
CA GLN A 507 37.91 -25.71 -33.52
C GLN A 507 38.28 -24.27 -33.13
N ASP A 508 38.91 -23.54 -34.03
CA ASP A 508 39.44 -22.19 -33.80
C ASP A 508 38.58 -21.07 -34.42
N THR A 509 37.50 -21.42 -35.13
CA THR A 509 36.74 -20.48 -35.97
C THR A 509 36.22 -19.28 -35.21
N ILE A 510 35.69 -19.49 -33.98
CA ILE A 510 35.10 -18.41 -33.18
C ILE A 510 36.23 -17.47 -32.68
N CYS A 511 37.24 -18.01 -32.01
CA CYS A 511 38.38 -17.21 -31.53
C CYS A 511 39.03 -16.44 -32.66
N LYS A 512 39.27 -17.07 -33.79
CA LYS A 512 39.82 -16.44 -34.99
C LYS A 512 38.96 -15.30 -35.52
N THR A 513 37.64 -15.49 -35.50
CA THR A 513 36.70 -14.45 -35.96
C THR A 513 36.72 -13.25 -35.00
N ILE A 514 36.71 -13.50 -33.70
CA ILE A 514 36.75 -12.44 -32.67
C ILE A 514 38.07 -11.66 -32.75
N ILE A 515 39.23 -12.36 -32.81
CA ILE A 515 40.56 -11.72 -32.91
C ILE A 515 40.66 -10.82 -34.14
N ARG A 516 40.29 -11.33 -35.32
CA ARG A 516 40.30 -10.55 -36.56
C ARG A 516 39.35 -9.37 -36.56
N MET A 517 38.18 -9.54 -35.97
CA MET A 517 37.21 -8.46 -35.79
C MET A 517 37.80 -7.37 -34.90
N ALA A 518 38.31 -7.71 -33.72
CA ALA A 518 38.94 -6.76 -32.80
C ALA A 518 40.08 -5.98 -33.46
N HIS A 519 40.98 -6.67 -34.14
CA HIS A 519 42.07 -6.03 -34.89
C HIS A 519 41.56 -5.11 -36.03
N SER A 520 40.44 -5.45 -36.67
CA SER A 520 39.84 -4.57 -37.70
C SER A 520 39.22 -3.30 -37.13
N LEU A 521 38.99 -3.26 -35.81
CA LEU A 521 38.49 -2.11 -35.03
C LEU A 521 39.64 -1.43 -34.24
N ASP A 522 40.90 -1.70 -34.59
CA ASP A 522 42.08 -1.17 -33.90
C ASP A 522 42.18 -1.52 -32.40
N MET A 523 41.53 -2.62 -31.97
CA MET A 523 41.59 -3.13 -30.61
C MET A 523 42.56 -4.28 -30.48
N GLN A 524 43.29 -4.37 -29.35
CA GLN A 524 44.09 -5.51 -28.96
C GLN A 524 43.25 -6.56 -28.22
N VAL A 525 43.69 -7.82 -28.24
CA VAL A 525 42.90 -8.94 -27.72
C VAL A 525 43.61 -9.62 -26.54
N ILE A 526 42.86 -9.84 -25.46
CA ILE A 526 43.25 -10.64 -24.30
C ILE A 526 42.45 -11.94 -24.32
N ALA A 527 43.09 -13.10 -24.36
CA ALA A 527 42.40 -14.39 -24.21
C ALA A 527 42.41 -14.82 -22.73
N GLU A 528 41.22 -14.97 -22.13
CA GLU A 528 41.07 -15.38 -20.74
C GLU A 528 40.86 -16.88 -20.60
N GLY A 529 41.25 -17.44 -19.43
CA GLY A 529 41.00 -18.84 -19.12
C GLY A 529 41.89 -19.84 -19.85
N VAL A 530 43.13 -19.44 -20.23
CA VAL A 530 44.12 -20.35 -20.82
C VAL A 530 44.56 -21.35 -19.75
N GLU A 531 44.26 -22.63 -19.99
CA GLU A 531 44.58 -23.73 -19.06
C GLU A 531 45.64 -24.71 -19.62
N THR A 532 45.76 -24.82 -20.95
CA THR A 532 46.59 -25.82 -21.59
C THR A 532 47.64 -25.21 -22.53
N ALA A 533 48.77 -25.89 -22.70
CA ALA A 533 49.79 -25.50 -23.67
C ALA A 533 49.27 -25.54 -25.13
N THR A 534 48.26 -26.39 -25.40
CA THR A 534 47.62 -26.47 -26.72
C THR A 534 46.86 -25.21 -27.03
N GLN A 535 46.04 -24.70 -26.05
CA GLN A 535 45.32 -23.43 -26.18
C GLN A 535 46.29 -22.28 -26.41
N LEU A 536 47.37 -22.22 -25.62
CA LEU A 536 48.41 -21.19 -25.75
C LEU A 536 49.04 -21.18 -27.16
N GLN A 537 49.42 -22.34 -27.69
CA GLN A 537 49.97 -22.43 -29.03
C GLN A 537 49.00 -22.01 -30.12
N ARG A 538 47.73 -22.44 -30.00
CA ARG A 538 46.67 -22.04 -30.95
C ARG A 538 46.42 -20.54 -30.94
N LEU A 539 46.40 -19.90 -29.76
CA LEU A 539 46.26 -18.46 -29.64
C LEU A 539 47.43 -17.71 -30.29
N ALA A 540 48.66 -18.25 -30.19
CA ALA A 540 49.81 -17.73 -30.92
C ALA A 540 49.62 -17.82 -32.45
N ASP A 541 49.17 -18.97 -32.96
CA ASP A 541 48.88 -19.17 -34.38
C ASP A 541 47.76 -18.24 -34.91
N LEU A 542 46.87 -17.76 -34.01
CA LEU A 542 45.78 -16.83 -34.30
C LEU A 542 46.18 -15.35 -34.11
N GLU A 543 47.45 -15.07 -33.78
CA GLU A 543 47.98 -13.73 -33.53
C GLU A 543 47.26 -12.99 -32.39
N CYS A 544 46.89 -13.72 -31.30
CA CYS A 544 46.34 -13.10 -30.08
C CYS A 544 47.43 -12.27 -29.39
N ASP A 545 47.11 -11.09 -28.86
CA ASP A 545 48.12 -10.17 -28.32
C ASP A 545 48.53 -10.53 -26.89
N PHE A 546 47.54 -10.88 -26.05
CA PHE A 546 47.76 -11.16 -24.62
C PHE A 546 46.99 -12.40 -24.18
N VAL A 547 47.47 -13.02 -23.10
CA VAL A 547 46.91 -14.25 -22.56
C VAL A 547 46.86 -14.19 -21.03
N GLN A 548 45.83 -14.80 -20.49
CA GLN A 548 45.59 -14.92 -19.06
C GLN A 548 44.97 -16.28 -18.74
N GLY A 549 45.35 -16.92 -17.64
CA GLY A 549 44.71 -18.15 -17.22
C GLY A 549 45.54 -18.98 -16.24
N TYR A 550 44.95 -20.09 -15.81
CA TYR A 550 45.57 -20.98 -14.82
C TYR A 550 46.79 -21.72 -15.32
N HIS A 551 47.00 -21.70 -16.63
CA HIS A 551 48.27 -22.19 -17.19
C HIS A 551 49.49 -21.41 -16.68
N PHE A 552 49.33 -20.13 -16.38
CA PHE A 552 50.39 -19.26 -15.88
C PHE A 552 50.32 -19.06 -14.36
N ALA A 553 49.21 -18.54 -13.89
CA ALA A 553 48.97 -18.32 -12.47
C ALA A 553 47.48 -18.22 -12.17
N LYS A 554 47.08 -18.68 -10.98
CA LYS A 554 45.75 -18.39 -10.41
C LYS A 554 45.73 -16.99 -9.84
N PRO A 555 44.55 -16.40 -9.58
CA PRO A 555 44.44 -15.18 -8.78
C PRO A 555 45.24 -15.30 -7.48
N MET A 556 46.03 -14.32 -7.16
CA MET A 556 46.97 -14.31 -6.02
C MET A 556 46.59 -13.23 -5.01
N ASN A 557 46.70 -13.57 -3.75
CA ASN A 557 46.67 -12.57 -2.69
C ASN A 557 47.93 -11.72 -2.68
N PRO A 558 48.04 -10.62 -1.91
CA PRO A 558 49.18 -9.72 -1.92
C PRO A 558 50.53 -10.37 -1.63
N GLU A 559 50.56 -11.36 -0.75
CA GLU A 559 51.81 -12.06 -0.39
C GLU A 559 52.28 -12.96 -1.52
N GLN A 560 51.37 -13.70 -2.13
CA GLN A 560 51.65 -14.57 -3.29
C GLN A 560 52.07 -13.75 -4.50
N LEU A 561 51.40 -12.59 -4.75
CA LEU A 561 51.78 -11.69 -5.83
C LEU A 561 53.20 -11.17 -5.69
N THR A 562 53.57 -10.74 -4.47
CA THR A 562 54.94 -10.28 -4.20
C THR A 562 55.98 -11.38 -4.52
N ALA A 563 55.72 -12.61 -4.08
CA ALA A 563 56.60 -13.74 -4.37
C ALA A 563 56.66 -14.05 -5.88
N TYR A 564 55.55 -13.95 -6.61
CA TYR A 564 55.49 -14.14 -8.05
C TYR A 564 56.28 -13.08 -8.82
N LEU A 565 56.13 -11.80 -8.48
CA LEU A 565 56.84 -10.71 -9.13
C LEU A 565 58.34 -10.74 -8.88
N LEU A 566 58.82 -11.27 -7.76
CA LEU A 566 60.24 -11.48 -7.50
C LEU A 566 60.87 -12.60 -8.37
N SER A 567 60.05 -13.48 -8.94
CA SER A 567 60.48 -14.55 -9.83
C SER A 567 60.46 -14.16 -11.31
N TYR A 568 59.89 -13.01 -11.62
CA TYR A 568 59.84 -12.41 -12.95
C TYR A 568 60.96 -11.38 -13.10
#